data_b233a72e024468cf8a9bcadedb8958f8
#
_entry.id   b233a72e024468cf8a9bcadedb8958f8
#
_cell.length_a   1.000
_cell.length_b   1.000
_cell.length_c   1.000
_cell.angle_alpha   90.00
_cell.angle_beta   90.00
_cell.angle_gamma   90.00
#
_symmetry.space_group_name_H-M   'P 1'
#
loop_
_entity.id
_entity.type
_entity.pdbx_description
1 polymer ?
#
loop_
_entity_poly.entity_id
_entity_poly.type
_entity_poly.pdbx_seq_one_letter_code
_entity_poly.pdbx_strand_id
1 'polypeptide(L)' 'MLEPIRHKNLLTTKETAELLGLGKSTLEQDRLYGRLGLPFVRLGRSVRYRRSDVESYLQNLKTFTSTSAADEG' A
#
# COMPACT_ATOMS: atom_id res chain seq x y z
N MET A 1 -6.76 4.55 -26.44
CA MET A 1 -6.31 4.58 -26.03
C MET A 1 -6.23 4.57 -25.08
N LEU A 2 -6.01 4.50 -24.72
CA LEU A 2 -5.84 4.19 -23.88
C LEU A 2 -5.42 4.79 -22.92
N GLU A 3 -5.78 4.77 -21.87
CA GLU A 3 -5.36 5.29 -20.71
C GLU A 3 -5.13 4.24 -19.76
N PRO A 4 -4.34 3.25 -20.03
CA PRO A 4 -4.18 2.08 -19.19
C PRO A 4 -3.60 2.41 -17.83
N ILE A 5 -2.84 3.47 -17.74
CA ILE A 5 -2.20 3.79 -16.47
C ILE A 5 -3.19 4.14 -15.40
N ARG A 6 -4.25 4.83 -15.76
CA ARG A 6 -5.24 5.23 -14.77
C ARG A 6 -6.04 4.08 -14.24
N HIS A 7 -6.09 2.98 -15.00
CA HIS A 7 -6.88 1.83 -14.60
C HIS A 7 -6.01 0.63 -14.29
N LYS A 8 -4.75 0.91 -13.97
CA LYS A 8 -3.83 -0.16 -13.66
C LYS A 8 -4.33 -0.92 -12.45
N ASN A 9 -4.45 -2.22 -12.58
CA ASN A 9 -4.91 -3.07 -11.49
C ASN A 9 -3.77 -3.53 -10.59
N LEU A 10 -2.57 -3.55 -11.13
CA LEU A 10 -1.38 -3.96 -10.39
C LEU A 10 -0.41 -2.79 -10.33
N LEU A 11 0.07 -2.52 -9.13
CA LEU A 11 0.94 -1.37 -8.88
C LEU A 11 2.33 -1.85 -8.48
N THR A 12 3.34 -1.13 -8.91
CA THR A 12 4.69 -1.40 -8.43
C THR A 12 4.83 -0.94 -6.99
N THR A 13 5.92 -1.35 -6.35
CA THR A 13 6.21 -0.88 -4.99
C THR A 13 6.28 0.64 -4.95
N LYS A 14 6.94 1.24 -5.94
CA LYS A 14 7.09 2.67 -5.99
C LYS A 14 5.73 3.37 -6.13
N GLU A 15 4.88 2.86 -7.03
CA GLU A 15 3.57 3.44 -7.24
C GLU A 15 2.73 3.34 -5.99
N THR A 16 2.79 2.20 -5.32
CA THR A 16 2.02 1.99 -4.11
C THR A 16 2.50 2.93 -3.00
N ALA A 17 3.81 3.07 -2.86
CA ALA A 17 4.37 3.96 -1.86
C ALA A 17 3.92 5.40 -2.10
N GLU A 18 3.90 5.82 -3.36
CA GLU A 18 3.45 7.16 -3.69
C GLU A 18 1.99 7.37 -3.34
N LEU A 19 1.16 6.37 -3.62
CA LEU A 19 -0.25 6.46 -3.27
C LEU A 19 -0.47 6.58 -1.77
N LEU A 20 0.34 5.87 -1.00
CA LEU A 20 0.20 5.87 0.45
C LEU A 20 0.97 6.99 1.13
N GLY A 21 1.77 7.73 0.37
CA GLY A 21 2.59 8.78 0.96
C GLY A 21 3.72 8.25 1.80
N LEU A 22 4.21 7.06 1.48
CA LEU A 22 5.26 6.40 2.25
C LEU A 22 6.52 6.26 1.40
N GLY A 23 7.62 5.96 2.05
CA GLY A 23 8.83 5.64 1.34
C GLY A 23 8.78 4.23 0.80
N LYS A 24 9.48 4.00 -0.30
CA LYS A 24 9.54 2.68 -0.90
C LYS A 24 10.10 1.65 0.07
N SER A 25 11.11 2.04 0.85
CA SER A 25 11.73 1.12 1.80
C SER A 25 10.75 0.67 2.88
N THR A 26 9.80 1.51 3.22
CA THR A 26 8.78 1.14 4.21
C THR A 26 7.98 -0.07 3.72
N LEU A 27 7.61 -0.07 2.44
CA LEU A 27 6.89 -1.20 1.89
C LEU A 27 7.78 -2.43 1.75
N GLU A 28 9.04 -2.21 1.42
CA GLU A 28 9.97 -3.33 1.32
C GLU A 28 10.15 -4.01 2.67
N GLN A 29 10.24 -3.22 3.73
CA GLN A 29 10.33 -3.77 5.07
C GLN A 29 9.04 -4.43 5.50
N ASP A 30 7.91 -3.87 5.07
CA ASP A 30 6.63 -4.47 5.41
C ASP A 30 6.50 -5.88 4.83
N ARG A 31 7.06 -6.11 3.65
CA ARG A 31 7.02 -7.45 3.08
C ARG A 31 7.80 -8.45 3.92
N LEU A 32 8.82 -7.97 4.62
CA LEU A 32 9.63 -8.84 5.45
C LEU A 32 9.03 -9.04 6.84
N TYR A 33 8.49 -7.98 7.41
CA TYR A 33 8.08 -8.00 8.81
C TYR A 33 6.58 -7.89 9.02
N GLY A 34 5.84 -7.52 8.00
CA GLY A 34 4.39 -7.48 8.09
C GLY A 34 3.82 -6.44 9.01
N ARG A 35 4.50 -5.33 9.19
CA ARG A 35 4.03 -4.31 10.13
C ARG A 35 2.73 -3.65 9.72
N LEU A 36 2.62 -3.32 8.44
CA LEU A 36 1.38 -2.76 7.91
C LEU A 36 0.42 -3.84 7.48
N GLY A 37 0.98 -4.98 7.07
CA GLY A 37 0.17 -6.08 6.62
C GLY A 37 -0.45 -5.86 5.26
N LEU A 38 0.19 -5.06 4.41
CA LEU A 38 -0.34 -4.77 3.09
C LEU A 38 -0.10 -5.95 2.16
N PRO A 39 -1.15 -6.53 1.59
CA PRO A 39 -1.00 -7.70 0.72
C PRO A 39 -0.25 -7.36 -0.57
N PHE A 40 0.47 -8.33 -1.07
CA PHE A 40 1.15 -8.17 -2.35
C PHE A 40 1.15 -9.51 -3.09
N VAL A 41 1.47 -9.47 -4.38
CA VAL A 41 1.54 -10.67 -5.20
C VAL A 41 2.88 -10.69 -5.90
N ARG A 42 3.28 -11.88 -6.32
CA ARG A 42 4.50 -12.03 -7.10
C ARG A 42 4.15 -12.45 -8.51
N LEU A 43 4.78 -11.77 -9.47
CA LEU A 43 4.69 -12.14 -10.86
C LEU A 43 6.11 -12.48 -11.30
N GLY A 44 6.45 -13.78 -11.27
CA GLY A 44 7.82 -14.15 -11.49
C GLY A 44 8.70 -13.56 -10.41
N ARG A 45 9.64 -12.73 -10.79
CA ARG A 45 10.53 -12.07 -9.84
C ARG A 45 10.03 -10.71 -9.42
N SER A 46 8.94 -10.25 -10.02
CA SER A 46 8.44 -8.92 -9.74
C SER A 46 7.42 -8.95 -8.62
N VAL A 47 7.42 -7.92 -7.81
CA VAL A 47 6.42 -7.74 -6.76
C VAL A 47 5.43 -6.69 -7.23
N ARG A 48 4.16 -6.96 -7.02
CA ARG A 48 3.10 -6.02 -7.37
C ARG A 48 2.07 -5.98 -6.26
N TYR A 49 1.39 -4.85 -6.16
CA TYR A 49 0.30 -4.67 -5.20
C TYR A 49 -0.99 -4.52 -5.99
N ARG A 50 -2.01 -5.29 -5.62
CA ARG A 50 -3.28 -5.16 -6.29
C ARG A 50 -3.95 -3.87 -5.84
N ARG A 51 -4.45 -3.10 -6.80
CA ARG A 51 -5.12 -1.84 -6.47
C ARG A 51 -6.25 -2.06 -5.49
N SER A 52 -7.03 -3.12 -5.68
CA SER A 52 -8.16 -3.39 -4.79
C SER A 52 -7.69 -3.62 -3.35
N ASP A 53 -6.54 -4.27 -3.17
CA ASP A 53 -6.01 -4.50 -1.83
C ASP A 53 -5.54 -3.20 -1.20
N VAL A 54 -4.93 -2.32 -1.99
CA VAL A 54 -4.48 -1.04 -1.48
C VAL A 54 -5.67 -0.17 -1.08
N GLU A 55 -6.70 -0.16 -1.91
CA GLU A 55 -7.90 0.60 -1.61
C GLU A 55 -8.59 0.09 -0.36
N SER A 56 -8.67 -1.24 -0.23
CA SER A 56 -9.26 -1.84 0.94
C SER A 56 -8.47 -1.50 2.21
N TYR A 57 -7.14 -1.53 2.10
CA TYR A 57 -6.28 -1.16 3.22
C TYR A 57 -6.57 0.27 3.66
N LEU A 58 -6.68 1.19 2.71
CA LEU A 58 -6.93 2.58 3.04
C LEU A 58 -8.29 2.75 3.71
N GLN A 59 -9.30 2.03 3.25
CA GLN A 59 -10.62 2.14 3.83
C GLN A 59 -10.69 1.60 5.24
N ASN A 60 -9.81 0.69 5.58
CA ASN A 60 -9.80 0.07 6.90
C ASN A 60 -8.93 0.79 7.91
N LEU A 61 -8.28 1.87 7.50
CA LEU A 61 -7.46 2.62 8.43
C LEU A 61 -8.35 3.38 9.42
N LYS A 62 -7.91 3.41 10.66
CA LYS A 62 -8.63 4.17 11.66
C LYS A 62 -8.40 5.67 11.47
N THR A 63 -9.41 6.43 11.77
CA THR A 63 -9.33 7.90 11.72
C THR A 63 -9.16 8.43 13.13
N PHE A 64 -8.18 9.27 13.32
CA PHE A 64 -7.92 9.87 14.62
C PHE A 64 -8.14 11.37 14.55
N THR A 65 -8.69 11.93 15.61
CA THR A 65 -8.92 13.36 15.69
C THR A 65 -7.95 14.06 16.62
N SER A 66 -7.14 13.29 17.34
CA SER A 66 -6.10 13.87 18.19
C SER A 66 -4.94 12.88 18.27
N THR A 67 -3.77 13.43 18.54
CA THR A 67 -2.57 12.62 18.67
C THR A 67 -2.66 11.69 19.87
N SER A 68 -3.32 12.13 20.93
CA SER A 68 -3.48 11.29 22.11
C SER A 68 -4.18 9.99 21.80
N ALA A 69 -5.25 10.06 21.01
CA ALA A 69 -5.99 8.87 20.63
C ALA A 69 -5.12 7.96 19.77
N ALA A 70 -4.31 8.54 18.88
CA ALA A 70 -3.45 7.76 18.04
C ALA A 70 -2.36 7.07 18.82
N ASP A 71 -1.84 7.73 19.84
CA ASP A 71 -0.74 7.18 20.62
C ASP A 71 -1.14 6.00 21.45
N GLU A 72 -2.40 5.87 21.75
CA GLU A 72 -2.85 4.75 22.53
C GLU A 72 -3.04 3.50 21.69
N GLY A 73 -3.01 3.64 20.41
CA GLY A 73 -3.29 2.56 19.51
C GLY A 73 -2.23 1.49 19.41
#